data_5ef8aa509e851c0be774c70b3b54b25a
#
_entry.id   5ef8aa509e851c0be774c70b3b54b25a
#
_cell.length_a   1.000
_cell.length_b   1.000
_cell.length_c   1.000
_cell.angle_alpha   90.00
_cell.angle_beta   90.00
_cell.angle_gamma   90.00
#
_symmetry.space_group_name_H-M   'P 1'
#
loop_
_entity.id
_entity.type
_entity.pdbx_description
1 polymer ?
#
loop_
_entity_poly.entity_id
_entity_poly.type
_entity_poly.pdbx_seq_one_letter_code
_entity_poly.pdbx_strand_id
1 'polypeptide(L)'
;MKAEFPRASILEGIRFTAQIGAPNIIQGLFNKRELPTRIASGLGADHLGYRLVEGLVESHGPGPFYVRLATDEALLVHHPDDLKFVLGGSPNPFASDPEPKRKGMSAFQPDALTLSRGDLWAQRREFADAVLQPGSALHRQATSFVKVAADTAAGLVGGSVDWDTIDAAFQQMTRRVVFGDHAADDTHLMELLGELMSQGNKMPGEPGLQYPEMIEIIEGHLARAEAGSLAAKIAKTPLPPGGAAGQVVHWLFAMGDSLGANTLRALAALATHPEQLREVRNEIAGVDIGKAKGVASLKYLAGCLLEAMRLWPTTGLFARVASRDIEFPSGAVLPEGRQVLIYNLFNHRNRALIPYADKFSPGEWVSGGAPEDWSFNFMSHGPQVCPGYGLSVFLGQAVMAHLIAAGSLSADDVGLSPGKPLPYSLDLYELKVRVTAQ
;
A
#
# COMPACT_ATOMS: atom_id res chain seq x y z
N MET A 1 16.75 28.26 -25.89
CA MET A 1 15.35 27.92 -25.55
C MET A 1 15.40 27.18 -24.23
N LYS A 2 14.50 27.49 -23.28
CA LYS A 2 14.37 26.66 -22.07
C LYS A 2 13.91 25.26 -22.51
N ALA A 3 14.43 24.21 -21.88
CA ALA A 3 13.95 22.87 -22.12
C ALA A 3 12.46 22.80 -21.69
N GLU A 4 11.63 22.11 -22.48
CA GLU A 4 10.22 21.89 -22.16
C GLU A 4 9.94 20.40 -22.11
N PHE A 5 9.02 20.00 -21.23
CA PHE A 5 8.56 18.63 -21.21
C PHE A 5 7.73 18.32 -22.47
N PRO A 6 7.95 17.16 -23.12
CA PRO A 6 7.05 16.69 -24.18
C PRO A 6 5.61 16.64 -23.68
N ARG A 7 4.65 16.69 -24.61
CA ARG A 7 3.22 16.64 -24.31
C ARG A 7 2.56 15.55 -25.11
N ALA A 8 1.80 14.71 -24.44
CA ALA A 8 0.92 13.78 -25.13
C ALA A 8 -0.14 14.53 -25.94
N SER A 9 -0.48 13.99 -27.09
CA SER A 9 -1.54 14.52 -27.95
C SER A 9 -2.90 14.46 -27.25
N ILE A 10 -3.88 15.19 -27.77
CA ILE A 10 -5.26 15.19 -27.24
C ILE A 10 -5.83 13.75 -27.22
N LEU A 11 -5.59 12.97 -28.28
CA LEU A 11 -6.08 11.60 -28.37
C LEU A 11 -5.44 10.68 -27.32
N GLU A 12 -4.12 10.80 -27.11
CA GLU A 12 -3.41 10.07 -26.07
C GLU A 12 -3.90 10.45 -24.67
N GLY A 13 -4.19 11.73 -24.42
CA GLY A 13 -4.79 12.20 -23.17
C GLY A 13 -6.20 11.65 -22.93
N ILE A 14 -7.04 11.57 -23.96
CA ILE A 14 -8.35 10.92 -23.88
C ILE A 14 -8.19 9.43 -23.53
N ARG A 15 -7.26 8.73 -24.19
CA ARG A 15 -6.98 7.32 -23.91
C ARG A 15 -6.43 7.12 -22.50
N PHE A 16 -5.55 7.98 -22.02
CA PHE A 16 -5.02 7.94 -20.64
C PHE A 16 -6.15 8.10 -19.62
N THR A 17 -7.02 9.07 -19.83
CA THR A 17 -8.20 9.27 -18.97
C THR A 17 -9.11 8.04 -18.98
N ALA A 18 -9.41 7.48 -20.15
CA ALA A 18 -10.35 6.37 -20.30
C ALA A 18 -9.80 5.03 -19.79
N GLN A 19 -8.50 4.76 -19.97
CA GLN A 19 -7.90 3.46 -19.66
C GLN A 19 -7.23 3.41 -18.28
N ILE A 20 -6.88 4.56 -17.71
CA ILE A 20 -6.23 4.64 -16.39
C ILE A 20 -7.09 5.44 -15.40
N GLY A 21 -7.46 6.67 -15.73
CA GLY A 21 -8.19 7.54 -14.82
C GLY A 21 -9.57 7.00 -14.44
N ALA A 22 -10.40 6.73 -15.46
CA ALA A 22 -11.77 6.29 -15.25
C ALA A 22 -11.88 4.93 -14.50
N PRO A 23 -11.12 3.88 -14.84
CA PRO A 23 -11.15 2.63 -14.09
C PRO A 23 -10.81 2.82 -12.61
N ASN A 24 -9.80 3.63 -12.26
CA ASN A 24 -9.44 3.89 -10.87
C ASN A 24 -10.57 4.59 -10.09
N ILE A 25 -11.25 5.57 -10.71
CA ILE A 25 -12.38 6.28 -10.08
C ILE A 25 -13.59 5.37 -9.93
N ILE A 26 -13.92 4.59 -10.96
CA ILE A 26 -15.11 3.71 -10.98
C ILE A 26 -14.96 2.58 -9.96
N GLN A 27 -13.77 2.00 -9.83
CA GLN A 27 -13.48 0.97 -8.84
C GLN A 27 -13.51 1.52 -7.41
N GLY A 28 -13.34 2.81 -7.21
CA GLY A 28 -13.21 3.46 -5.90
C GLY A 28 -11.74 3.70 -5.53
N LEU A 29 -11.46 4.97 -5.17
CA LEU A 29 -10.10 5.41 -4.83
C LEU A 29 -9.68 5.01 -3.42
N PHE A 30 -10.62 5.00 -2.48
CA PHE A 30 -10.37 4.79 -1.04
C PHE A 30 -11.03 3.51 -0.52
N ASN A 31 -12.25 3.23 -0.94
CA ASN A 31 -12.94 1.98 -0.68
C ASN A 31 -13.29 1.33 -2.02
N LYS A 32 -12.71 0.16 -2.28
CA LYS A 32 -12.91 -0.57 -3.54
C LYS A 32 -14.33 -1.15 -3.59
N ARG A 33 -14.93 -1.09 -4.77
CA ARG A 33 -16.25 -1.63 -5.06
C ARG A 33 -16.09 -2.95 -5.78
N GLU A 34 -16.63 -4.02 -5.21
CA GLU A 34 -16.47 -5.39 -5.74
C GLU A 34 -16.82 -5.49 -7.23
N LEU A 35 -18.07 -5.23 -7.59
CA LEU A 35 -18.54 -5.41 -8.98
C LEU A 35 -17.74 -4.59 -10.00
N PRO A 36 -17.50 -3.28 -9.83
CA PRO A 36 -16.62 -2.52 -10.72
C PRO A 36 -15.20 -3.06 -10.82
N THR A 37 -14.63 -3.55 -9.70
CA THR A 37 -13.27 -4.12 -9.68
C THR A 37 -13.22 -5.43 -10.47
N ARG A 38 -14.19 -6.33 -10.29
CA ARG A 38 -14.30 -7.58 -11.05
C ARG A 38 -14.48 -7.33 -12.55
N ILE A 39 -15.32 -6.37 -12.93
CA ILE A 39 -15.51 -5.99 -14.36
C ILE A 39 -14.20 -5.45 -14.93
N ALA A 40 -13.52 -4.54 -14.23
CA ALA A 40 -12.26 -3.96 -14.68
C ALA A 40 -11.16 -5.03 -14.84
N SER A 41 -11.06 -5.96 -13.88
CA SER A 41 -10.15 -7.10 -13.94
C SER A 41 -10.47 -8.02 -15.13
N GLY A 42 -11.73 -8.39 -15.31
CA GLY A 42 -12.16 -9.24 -16.43
C GLY A 42 -11.94 -8.61 -17.81
N LEU A 43 -11.99 -7.29 -17.91
CA LEU A 43 -11.66 -6.54 -19.12
C LEU A 43 -10.15 -6.31 -19.31
N GLY A 44 -9.31 -6.71 -18.35
CA GLY A 44 -7.87 -6.50 -18.38
C GLY A 44 -7.48 -5.02 -18.34
N ALA A 45 -8.23 -4.18 -17.58
CA ALA A 45 -8.02 -2.73 -17.55
C ALA A 45 -6.58 -2.35 -17.17
N ASP A 46 -5.97 -3.04 -16.21
CA ASP A 46 -4.60 -2.79 -15.78
C ASP A 46 -3.58 -3.11 -16.88
N HIS A 47 -3.80 -4.20 -17.65
CA HIS A 47 -2.97 -4.52 -18.80
C HIS A 47 -3.09 -3.47 -19.91
N LEU A 48 -4.32 -3.00 -20.19
CA LEU A 48 -4.54 -1.93 -21.17
C LEU A 48 -3.86 -0.62 -20.74
N GLY A 49 -3.95 -0.28 -19.45
CA GLY A 49 -3.25 0.88 -18.88
C GLY A 49 -1.73 0.76 -18.99
N TYR A 50 -1.18 -0.41 -18.66
CA TYR A 50 0.25 -0.68 -18.82
C TYR A 50 0.71 -0.51 -20.27
N ARG A 51 0.04 -1.15 -21.23
CA ARG A 51 0.35 -1.07 -22.66
C ARG A 51 0.24 0.36 -23.21
N LEU A 52 -0.72 1.13 -22.73
CA LEU A 52 -0.83 2.53 -23.09
C LEU A 52 0.39 3.33 -22.66
N VAL A 53 0.80 3.20 -21.39
CA VAL A 53 1.97 3.94 -20.88
C VAL A 53 3.27 3.47 -21.55
N GLU A 54 3.43 2.17 -21.81
CA GLU A 54 4.55 1.62 -22.58
C GLU A 54 4.66 2.32 -23.95
N GLY A 55 3.57 2.40 -24.73
CA GLY A 55 3.56 3.09 -26.01
C GLY A 55 3.77 4.62 -25.92
N LEU A 56 3.30 5.25 -24.81
CA LEU A 56 3.58 6.68 -24.57
C LEU A 56 5.07 6.91 -24.30
N VAL A 57 5.71 6.05 -23.52
CA VAL A 57 7.16 6.12 -23.25
C VAL A 57 7.97 5.92 -24.53
N GLU A 58 7.58 4.96 -25.38
CA GLU A 58 8.22 4.75 -26.68
C GLU A 58 8.08 6.01 -27.58
N SER A 59 6.95 6.70 -27.53
CA SER A 59 6.68 7.86 -28.37
C SER A 59 7.31 9.16 -27.87
N HIS A 60 7.37 9.37 -26.56
CA HIS A 60 7.80 10.62 -25.95
C HIS A 60 9.19 10.57 -25.31
N GLY A 61 9.80 9.36 -25.26
CA GLY A 61 11.14 9.12 -24.72
C GLY A 61 11.17 8.81 -23.22
N PRO A 62 12.37 8.58 -22.67
CA PRO A 62 12.54 8.09 -21.30
C PRO A 62 12.31 9.14 -20.20
N GLY A 63 12.26 10.41 -20.54
CA GLY A 63 12.03 11.50 -19.58
C GLY A 63 10.56 11.72 -19.26
N PRO A 64 10.25 12.60 -18.27
CA PRO A 64 8.89 12.96 -17.94
C PRO A 64 8.18 13.67 -19.09
N PHE A 65 6.89 13.46 -19.25
CA PHE A 65 6.05 14.14 -20.24
C PHE A 65 4.65 14.41 -19.68
N TYR A 66 4.01 15.46 -20.23
CA TYR A 66 2.65 15.79 -19.82
C TYR A 66 1.63 14.84 -20.44
N VAL A 67 0.73 14.36 -19.57
CA VAL A 67 -0.50 13.64 -19.96
C VAL A 67 -1.71 14.44 -19.50
N ARG A 68 -2.88 14.15 -20.08
CA ARG A 68 -4.15 14.73 -19.63
C ARG A 68 -4.94 13.70 -18.85
N LEU A 69 -5.33 14.06 -17.62
CA LEU A 69 -6.24 13.30 -16.79
C LEU A 69 -7.53 14.13 -16.63
N ALA A 70 -8.59 13.71 -17.30
CA ALA A 70 -9.79 14.52 -17.51
C ALA A 70 -9.47 15.88 -18.15
N THR A 71 -9.68 16.98 -17.45
CA THR A 71 -9.40 18.35 -17.93
C THR A 71 -8.00 18.83 -17.58
N ASP A 72 -7.32 18.19 -16.64
CA ASP A 72 -6.08 18.67 -16.06
C ASP A 72 -4.85 18.05 -16.74
N GLU A 73 -3.83 18.87 -16.97
CA GLU A 73 -2.53 18.37 -17.36
C GLU A 73 -1.71 18.01 -16.14
N ALA A 74 -1.08 16.84 -16.16
CA ALA A 74 -0.17 16.38 -15.13
C ALA A 74 1.10 15.78 -15.74
N LEU A 75 2.23 15.94 -15.08
CA LEU A 75 3.51 15.39 -15.52
C LEU A 75 3.59 13.91 -15.12
N LEU A 76 3.64 13.00 -16.07
CA LEU A 76 3.86 11.58 -15.81
C LEU A 76 5.35 11.33 -15.63
N VAL A 77 5.73 10.70 -14.52
CA VAL A 77 7.10 10.34 -14.16
C VAL A 77 7.20 8.82 -14.07
N HIS A 78 8.17 8.23 -14.76
CA HIS A 78 8.29 6.78 -14.90
C HIS A 78 9.73 6.26 -14.88
N HIS A 79 10.75 7.11 -15.07
CA HIS A 79 12.16 6.68 -14.99
C HIS A 79 12.64 6.71 -13.53
N PRO A 80 13.44 5.72 -13.06
CA PRO A 80 13.91 5.65 -11.68
C PRO A 80 14.59 6.92 -11.18
N ASP A 81 15.39 7.60 -12.00
CA ASP A 81 16.09 8.84 -11.62
C ASP A 81 15.10 9.99 -11.37
N ASP A 82 14.07 10.12 -12.21
CA ASP A 82 13.03 11.13 -12.04
C ASP A 82 12.13 10.81 -10.86
N LEU A 83 11.82 9.51 -10.63
CA LEU A 83 11.13 9.05 -9.43
C LEU A 83 11.94 9.39 -8.18
N LYS A 84 13.25 9.16 -8.20
CA LYS A 84 14.16 9.53 -7.12
C LYS A 84 14.18 11.04 -6.88
N PHE A 85 14.21 11.84 -7.94
CA PHE A 85 14.14 13.29 -7.85
C PHE A 85 12.84 13.78 -7.20
N VAL A 86 11.69 13.25 -7.65
CA VAL A 86 10.37 13.64 -7.14
C VAL A 86 10.16 13.14 -5.71
N LEU A 87 10.41 11.86 -5.43
CA LEU A 87 10.16 11.28 -4.11
C LEU A 87 11.20 11.71 -3.09
N GLY A 88 12.46 11.90 -3.50
CA GLY A 88 13.51 12.48 -2.66
C GLY A 88 13.25 13.94 -2.30
N GLY A 89 12.57 14.68 -3.20
CA GLY A 89 12.11 16.05 -2.98
C GLY A 89 10.72 16.16 -2.31
N SER A 90 10.16 15.08 -1.78
CA SER A 90 8.89 15.10 -1.07
C SER A 90 9.12 15.19 0.45
N PRO A 91 8.36 15.98 1.22
CA PRO A 91 7.14 16.72 0.89
C PRO A 91 7.36 18.12 0.29
N ASN A 92 8.58 18.59 0.21
CA ASN A 92 8.89 19.94 -0.29
C ASN A 92 10.11 19.87 -1.21
N PRO A 93 9.97 20.25 -2.52
CA PRO A 93 8.82 20.96 -3.10
C PRO A 93 7.69 20.07 -3.66
N PHE A 94 7.76 18.75 -3.57
CA PHE A 94 6.72 17.83 -4.07
C PHE A 94 5.78 17.38 -2.94
N ALA A 95 4.69 18.12 -2.71
CA ALA A 95 3.74 17.82 -1.66
C ALA A 95 2.86 16.59 -1.99
N SER A 96 2.47 15.83 -0.96
CA SER A 96 1.72 14.57 -1.11
C SER A 96 0.20 14.72 -1.11
N ASP A 97 -0.31 15.95 -1.10
CA ASP A 97 -1.73 16.29 -0.94
C ASP A 97 -2.32 17.00 -2.17
N PRO A 98 -2.22 16.45 -3.40
CA PRO A 98 -2.91 17.03 -4.53
C PRO A 98 -4.42 17.15 -4.23
N GLU A 99 -5.07 18.14 -4.86
CA GLU A 99 -6.45 18.52 -4.54
C GLU A 99 -7.45 17.33 -4.56
N PRO A 100 -7.44 16.42 -5.55
CA PRO A 100 -8.36 15.29 -5.55
C PRO A 100 -8.17 14.37 -4.33
N LYS A 101 -6.91 14.10 -3.95
CA LYS A 101 -6.59 13.30 -2.76
C LYS A 101 -7.08 13.99 -1.49
N ARG A 102 -6.81 15.30 -1.34
CA ARG A 102 -7.26 16.06 -0.18
C ARG A 102 -8.78 16.06 -0.08
N LYS A 103 -9.49 16.31 -1.18
CA LYS A 103 -10.96 16.30 -1.19
C LYS A 103 -11.54 14.95 -0.77
N GLY A 104 -10.98 13.86 -1.26
CA GLY A 104 -11.47 12.53 -0.93
C GLY A 104 -11.13 12.10 0.49
N MET A 105 -9.85 12.24 0.88
CA MET A 105 -9.41 11.80 2.20
C MET A 105 -9.95 12.66 3.35
N SER A 106 -10.35 13.91 3.08
CA SER A 106 -10.98 14.76 4.11
C SER A 106 -12.23 14.15 4.70
N ALA A 107 -12.95 13.27 3.99
CA ALA A 107 -14.13 12.61 4.50
C ALA A 107 -13.87 11.75 5.75
N PHE A 108 -12.72 11.09 5.83
CA PHE A 108 -12.39 10.11 6.87
C PHE A 108 -11.09 10.36 7.62
N GLN A 109 -10.18 11.19 7.11
CA GLN A 109 -8.90 11.48 7.76
C GLN A 109 -8.36 12.88 7.41
N PRO A 110 -9.10 13.96 7.72
CA PRO A 110 -8.68 15.33 7.41
C PRO A 110 -7.36 15.70 8.08
N ASP A 111 -7.06 15.09 9.22
CA ASP A 111 -5.87 15.35 10.03
C ASP A 111 -4.68 14.42 9.73
N ALA A 112 -4.76 13.58 8.70
CA ALA A 112 -3.69 12.64 8.41
C ALA A 112 -2.36 13.29 8.04
N LEU A 113 -1.25 12.65 8.44
CA LEU A 113 0.12 13.00 8.04
C LEU A 113 0.22 13.23 6.52
N THR A 114 -0.38 12.36 5.74
CA THR A 114 -0.30 12.38 4.27
C THR A 114 -0.99 13.57 3.60
N LEU A 115 -1.79 14.35 4.35
CA LEU A 115 -2.44 15.61 3.92
C LEU A 115 -1.77 16.86 4.52
N SER A 116 -0.74 16.68 5.32
CA SER A 116 -0.06 17.76 6.03
C SER A 116 1.10 18.34 5.24
N ARG A 117 1.43 19.62 5.48
CA ARG A 117 2.55 20.35 4.87
C ARG A 117 3.40 21.05 5.93
N GLY A 118 4.63 21.41 5.57
CA GLY A 118 5.53 22.23 6.39
C GLY A 118 5.73 21.66 7.80
N ASP A 119 5.68 22.54 8.80
CA ASP A 119 5.92 22.19 10.21
C ASP A 119 4.88 21.20 10.74
N LEU A 120 3.62 21.31 10.29
CA LEU A 120 2.58 20.37 10.67
C LEU A 120 2.91 18.94 10.19
N TRP A 121 3.42 18.80 8.96
CA TRP A 121 3.90 17.51 8.47
C TRP A 121 5.07 17.01 9.32
N ALA A 122 6.02 17.83 9.63
CA ALA A 122 7.21 17.45 10.41
C ALA A 122 6.81 16.92 11.80
N GLN A 123 5.92 17.63 12.50
CA GLN A 123 5.46 17.24 13.83
C GLN A 123 4.61 15.93 13.80
N ARG A 124 3.73 15.78 12.82
CA ARG A 124 2.95 14.55 12.62
C ARG A 124 3.83 13.39 12.20
N ARG A 125 4.88 13.65 11.42
CA ARG A 125 5.88 12.64 11.02
C ARG A 125 6.70 12.18 12.21
N GLU A 126 7.20 13.09 13.04
CA GLU A 126 7.94 12.77 14.26
C GLU A 126 7.10 11.89 15.20
N PHE A 127 5.82 12.22 15.37
CA PHE A 127 4.90 11.39 16.14
C PHE A 127 4.75 9.99 15.53
N ALA A 128 4.49 9.90 14.22
CA ALA A 128 4.33 8.62 13.55
C ALA A 128 5.59 7.76 13.66
N ASP A 129 6.77 8.34 13.46
CA ASP A 129 8.06 7.65 13.58
C ASP A 129 8.35 7.20 15.02
N ALA A 130 8.00 8.02 16.03
CA ALA A 130 8.14 7.65 17.43
C ALA A 130 7.25 6.46 17.83
N VAL A 131 6.03 6.38 17.27
CA VAL A 131 5.07 5.30 17.57
C VAL A 131 5.37 4.06 16.74
N LEU A 132 5.51 4.19 15.40
CA LEU A 132 5.64 3.07 14.46
C LEU A 132 7.08 2.55 14.31
N GLN A 133 8.09 3.32 14.74
CA GLN A 133 9.49 2.94 14.83
C GLN A 133 10.13 2.41 13.53
N PRO A 134 10.02 3.13 12.39
CA PRO A 134 10.51 2.65 11.09
C PRO A 134 12.02 2.37 11.06
N GLY A 135 12.80 3.08 11.87
CA GLY A 135 14.26 2.91 11.99
C GLY A 135 14.71 1.77 12.91
N SER A 136 13.77 1.04 13.53
CA SER A 136 14.10 -0.06 14.45
C SER A 136 14.08 -1.40 13.70
N ALA A 137 15.09 -2.24 13.93
CA ALA A 137 15.12 -3.60 13.39
C ALA A 137 13.91 -4.44 13.85
N LEU A 138 13.35 -4.10 15.00
CA LEU A 138 12.19 -4.74 15.58
C LEU A 138 11.40 -3.72 16.42
N HIS A 139 10.09 -3.64 16.21
CA HIS A 139 9.24 -2.79 17.02
C HIS A 139 9.26 -3.22 18.49
N ARG A 140 9.23 -2.28 19.45
CA ARG A 140 9.30 -2.60 20.89
C ARG A 140 8.16 -3.50 21.38
N GLN A 141 7.00 -3.45 20.73
CA GLN A 141 5.84 -4.30 21.02
C GLN A 141 5.80 -5.58 20.17
N ALA A 142 6.85 -5.90 19.40
CA ALA A 142 6.85 -7.01 18.45
C ALA A 142 6.50 -8.36 19.07
N THR A 143 6.84 -8.59 20.35
CA THR A 143 6.48 -9.82 21.08
C THR A 143 4.95 -9.96 21.21
N SER A 144 4.25 -8.89 21.55
CA SER A 144 2.77 -8.89 21.59
C SER A 144 2.19 -9.06 20.20
N PHE A 145 2.77 -8.41 19.20
CA PHE A 145 2.30 -8.46 17.82
C PHE A 145 2.43 -9.86 17.19
N VAL A 146 3.49 -10.61 17.52
CA VAL A 146 3.60 -12.02 17.08
C VAL A 146 2.45 -12.85 17.63
N LYS A 147 2.11 -12.67 18.91
CA LYS A 147 0.97 -13.38 19.50
C LYS A 147 -0.34 -13.04 18.77
N VAL A 148 -0.61 -11.75 18.55
CA VAL A 148 -1.81 -11.32 17.81
C VAL A 148 -1.83 -11.92 16.40
N ALA A 149 -0.70 -11.91 15.68
CA ALA A 149 -0.59 -12.50 14.34
C ALA A 149 -0.78 -14.03 14.36
N ALA A 150 -0.26 -14.73 15.37
CA ALA A 150 -0.47 -16.17 15.55
C ALA A 150 -1.94 -16.52 15.78
N ASP A 151 -2.62 -15.76 16.65
CA ASP A 151 -4.06 -15.92 16.91
C ASP A 151 -4.87 -15.68 15.62
N THR A 152 -4.52 -14.62 14.88
CA THR A 152 -5.14 -14.28 13.57
C THR A 152 -4.97 -15.43 12.59
N ALA A 153 -3.77 -15.96 12.45
CA ALA A 153 -3.50 -17.11 11.58
C ALA A 153 -4.29 -18.36 12.00
N ALA A 154 -4.35 -18.64 13.31
CA ALA A 154 -5.08 -19.78 13.83
C ALA A 154 -6.58 -19.75 13.45
N GLY A 155 -7.19 -18.57 13.41
CA GLY A 155 -8.58 -18.38 12.96
C GLY A 155 -8.81 -18.63 11.48
N LEU A 156 -7.75 -18.65 10.66
CA LEU A 156 -7.80 -18.86 9.21
C LEU A 156 -7.44 -20.30 8.79
N VAL A 157 -6.92 -21.12 9.70
CA VAL A 157 -6.53 -22.52 9.41
C VAL A 157 -7.76 -23.42 9.32
N GLY A 158 -7.73 -24.36 8.37
CA GLY A 158 -8.80 -25.35 8.16
C GLY A 158 -9.96 -24.83 7.30
N GLY A 159 -9.87 -23.59 6.81
CA GLY A 159 -10.87 -22.96 5.97
C GLY A 159 -10.36 -22.49 4.61
N SER A 160 -11.23 -21.81 3.88
CA SER A 160 -10.87 -21.03 2.70
C SER A 160 -10.49 -19.60 3.16
N VAL A 161 -9.29 -19.17 2.80
CA VAL A 161 -8.83 -17.79 2.97
C VAL A 161 -9.14 -17.06 1.68
N ASP A 162 -10.21 -16.32 1.66
CA ASP A 162 -10.66 -15.41 0.61
C ASP A 162 -10.65 -13.96 1.10
N TRP A 163 -11.14 -13.03 0.27
CA TRP A 163 -11.13 -11.62 0.64
C TRP A 163 -11.91 -11.36 1.93
N ASP A 164 -13.13 -11.88 2.05
CA ASP A 164 -13.99 -11.57 3.20
C ASP A 164 -13.39 -12.09 4.52
N THR A 165 -12.85 -13.30 4.50
CA THR A 165 -12.25 -13.91 5.69
C THR A 165 -10.95 -13.25 6.11
N ILE A 166 -10.08 -12.89 5.14
CA ILE A 166 -8.79 -12.25 5.46
C ILE A 166 -8.98 -10.79 5.85
N ASP A 167 -9.91 -10.08 5.23
CA ASP A 167 -10.22 -8.69 5.57
C ASP A 167 -10.74 -8.60 7.01
N ALA A 168 -11.72 -9.42 7.38
CA ALA A 168 -12.25 -9.48 8.74
C ALA A 168 -11.14 -9.80 9.77
N ALA A 169 -10.27 -10.77 9.45
CA ALA A 169 -9.17 -11.18 10.33
C ALA A 169 -8.13 -10.06 10.48
N PHE A 170 -7.78 -9.36 9.39
CA PHE A 170 -6.82 -8.26 9.44
C PHE A 170 -7.39 -7.00 10.09
N GLN A 171 -8.66 -6.71 9.93
CA GLN A 171 -9.33 -5.64 10.67
C GLN A 171 -9.33 -5.91 12.17
N GLN A 172 -9.64 -7.15 12.61
CA GLN A 172 -9.55 -7.53 14.01
C GLN A 172 -8.10 -7.45 14.53
N MET A 173 -7.14 -8.00 13.78
CA MET A 173 -5.70 -7.91 14.10
C MET A 173 -5.27 -6.45 14.26
N THR A 174 -5.70 -5.58 13.37
CA THR A 174 -5.37 -4.16 13.39
C THR A 174 -5.87 -3.48 14.64
N ARG A 175 -7.13 -3.72 15.04
CA ARG A 175 -7.68 -3.18 16.30
C ARG A 175 -6.87 -3.66 17.51
N ARG A 176 -6.51 -4.96 17.55
CA ARG A 176 -5.68 -5.52 18.64
C ARG A 176 -4.27 -4.93 18.67
N VAL A 177 -3.62 -4.77 17.52
CA VAL A 177 -2.30 -4.13 17.42
C VAL A 177 -2.34 -2.67 17.84
N VAL A 178 -3.34 -1.93 17.38
CA VAL A 178 -3.45 -0.49 17.63
C VAL A 178 -3.90 -0.19 19.05
N PHE A 179 -4.96 -0.84 19.52
CA PHE A 179 -5.62 -0.50 20.78
C PHE A 179 -5.40 -1.51 21.90
N GLY A 180 -5.26 -2.78 21.57
CA GLY A 180 -5.20 -3.91 22.50
C GLY A 180 -6.35 -4.89 22.30
N ASP A 181 -6.32 -5.98 23.06
CA ASP A 181 -7.29 -7.07 22.93
C ASP A 181 -8.74 -6.64 23.25
N HIS A 182 -8.91 -5.62 24.10
CA HIS A 182 -10.26 -5.10 24.44
C HIS A 182 -11.02 -4.51 23.24
N ALA A 183 -10.32 -4.12 22.16
CA ALA A 183 -10.95 -3.55 20.97
C ALA A 183 -11.17 -4.61 19.86
N ALA A 184 -10.86 -5.88 20.11
CA ALA A 184 -10.91 -6.95 19.11
C ALA A 184 -12.27 -7.04 18.40
N ASP A 185 -13.35 -6.91 19.16
CA ASP A 185 -14.73 -7.14 18.70
C ASP A 185 -15.47 -5.84 18.33
N ASP A 186 -14.82 -4.68 18.38
CA ASP A 186 -15.44 -3.42 17.96
C ASP A 186 -15.49 -3.32 16.41
N THR A 187 -16.46 -4.01 15.82
CA THR A 187 -16.71 -3.94 14.37
C THR A 187 -17.30 -2.61 13.95
N HIS A 188 -18.04 -1.92 14.84
CA HIS A 188 -18.67 -0.64 14.54
C HIS A 188 -17.67 0.43 14.11
N LEU A 189 -16.51 0.49 14.76
CA LEU A 189 -15.43 1.41 14.36
C LEU A 189 -15.02 1.20 12.89
N MET A 190 -14.89 -0.06 12.45
CA MET A 190 -14.48 -0.37 11.08
C MET A 190 -15.60 -0.16 10.07
N GLU A 191 -16.86 -0.36 10.47
CA GLU A 191 -18.05 -0.03 9.66
C GLU A 191 -18.11 1.48 9.40
N LEU A 192 -17.96 2.32 10.44
CA LEU A 192 -17.88 3.78 10.31
C LEU A 192 -16.75 4.21 9.37
N LEU A 193 -15.56 3.61 9.54
CA LEU A 193 -14.43 3.91 8.65
C LEU A 193 -14.74 3.54 7.18
N GLY A 194 -15.30 2.37 6.92
CA GLY A 194 -15.71 1.93 5.59
C GLY A 194 -16.74 2.86 4.94
N GLU A 195 -17.74 3.31 5.70
CA GLU A 195 -18.74 4.28 5.24
C GLU A 195 -18.10 5.63 4.88
N LEU A 196 -17.25 6.16 5.76
CA LEU A 196 -16.55 7.42 5.54
C LEU A 196 -15.57 7.34 4.34
N MET A 197 -14.88 6.22 4.15
CA MET A 197 -14.06 5.97 2.97
C MET A 197 -14.90 5.92 1.69
N SER A 198 -16.10 5.33 1.76
CA SER A 198 -17.07 5.32 0.65
C SER A 198 -17.58 6.72 0.31
N GLN A 199 -17.79 7.57 1.33
CA GLN A 199 -18.07 9.01 1.12
C GLN A 199 -16.87 9.70 0.47
N GLY A 200 -15.63 9.37 0.87
CA GLY A 200 -14.39 9.86 0.29
C GLY A 200 -14.29 9.62 -1.21
N ASN A 201 -14.82 8.51 -1.71
CA ASN A 201 -14.88 8.22 -3.15
C ASN A 201 -15.67 9.28 -3.96
N LYS A 202 -16.53 10.08 -3.31
CA LYS A 202 -17.28 11.19 -3.92
C LYS A 202 -16.52 12.52 -3.88
N MET A 203 -15.35 12.56 -3.24
CA MET A 203 -14.49 13.75 -3.08
C MET A 203 -15.22 14.96 -2.48
N PRO A 204 -15.84 14.86 -1.30
CA PRO A 204 -16.66 15.94 -0.73
C PRO A 204 -15.84 17.18 -0.34
N GLY A 205 -14.58 17.01 0.05
CA GLY A 205 -13.69 18.10 0.47
C GLY A 205 -13.82 18.49 1.94
N GLU A 206 -14.69 17.83 2.68
CA GLU A 206 -14.99 18.06 4.09
C GLU A 206 -15.14 16.72 4.85
N PRO A 207 -15.05 16.72 6.19
CA PRO A 207 -15.30 15.54 7.00
C PRO A 207 -16.72 15.00 6.83
N GLY A 208 -16.88 13.68 6.82
CA GLY A 208 -18.19 13.03 6.81
C GLY A 208 -18.92 13.22 8.15
N LEU A 209 -20.24 13.07 8.13
CA LEU A 209 -21.08 13.31 9.31
C LEU A 209 -20.71 12.41 10.50
N GLN A 210 -20.27 11.19 10.23
CA GLN A 210 -19.89 10.21 11.27
C GLN A 210 -18.44 10.36 11.73
N TYR A 211 -17.65 11.28 11.14
CA TYR A 211 -16.25 11.47 11.51
C TYR A 211 -16.05 11.80 13.00
N PRO A 212 -16.84 12.69 13.63
CA PRO A 212 -16.72 12.97 15.06
C PRO A 212 -16.96 11.74 15.94
N GLU A 213 -17.98 10.92 15.63
CA GLU A 213 -18.26 9.67 16.34
C GLU A 213 -17.09 8.69 16.25
N MET A 214 -16.54 8.50 15.04
CA MET A 214 -15.37 7.64 14.84
C MET A 214 -14.17 8.12 15.67
N ILE A 215 -13.91 9.42 15.73
CA ILE A 215 -12.82 10.00 16.53
C ILE A 215 -13.06 9.77 18.02
N GLU A 216 -14.28 9.94 18.53
CA GLU A 216 -14.61 9.69 19.93
C GLU A 216 -14.36 8.22 20.33
N ILE A 217 -14.75 7.27 19.47
CA ILE A 217 -14.47 5.84 19.68
C ILE A 217 -12.96 5.58 19.72
N ILE A 218 -12.20 6.13 18.77
CA ILE A 218 -10.75 6.00 18.74
C ILE A 218 -10.12 6.56 20.00
N GLU A 219 -10.50 7.76 20.44
CA GLU A 219 -9.99 8.38 21.65
C GLU A 219 -10.31 7.54 22.90
N GLY A 220 -11.52 6.96 22.97
CA GLY A 220 -11.93 6.06 24.03
C GLY A 220 -11.04 4.81 24.11
N HIS A 221 -10.70 4.20 22.97
CA HIS A 221 -9.77 3.07 22.93
C HIS A 221 -8.33 3.49 23.27
N LEU A 222 -7.85 4.62 22.76
CA LEU A 222 -6.51 5.12 23.06
C LEU A 222 -6.32 5.44 24.55
N ALA A 223 -7.34 5.95 25.21
CA ALA A 223 -7.30 6.30 26.64
C ALA A 223 -7.04 5.08 27.55
N ARG A 224 -7.39 3.86 27.12
CA ARG A 224 -7.10 2.63 27.87
C ARG A 224 -5.61 2.29 27.89
N ALA A 225 -4.84 2.71 26.87
CA ALA A 225 -3.40 2.52 26.76
C ALA A 225 -2.95 1.07 27.08
N GLU A 226 -3.68 0.07 26.58
CA GLU A 226 -3.48 -1.33 26.90
C GLU A 226 -2.04 -1.80 26.60
N ALA A 227 -1.43 -2.47 27.55
CA ALA A 227 -0.05 -2.90 27.42
C ALA A 227 0.16 -3.83 26.20
N GLY A 228 1.24 -3.60 25.46
CA GLY A 228 1.54 -4.40 24.25
C GLY A 228 0.93 -3.85 22.96
N SER A 229 0.09 -2.82 23.03
CA SER A 229 -0.51 -2.13 21.87
C SER A 229 0.24 -0.86 21.47
N LEU A 230 -0.10 -0.31 20.29
CA LEU A 230 0.38 1.03 19.90
C LEU A 230 -0.20 2.12 20.81
N ALA A 231 -1.43 1.96 21.33
CA ALA A 231 -2.01 2.90 22.29
C ALA A 231 -1.15 3.09 23.55
N ALA A 232 -0.56 2.00 24.08
CA ALA A 232 0.39 2.10 25.18
C ALA A 232 1.66 2.88 24.84
N LYS A 233 2.07 2.88 23.58
CA LYS A 233 3.20 3.68 23.10
C LYS A 233 2.78 5.13 22.86
N ILE A 234 1.60 5.37 22.29
CA ILE A 234 1.00 6.70 22.09
C ILE A 234 0.90 7.44 23.42
N ALA A 235 0.41 6.79 24.49
CA ALA A 235 0.28 7.38 25.84
C ALA A 235 1.62 7.89 26.42
N LYS A 236 2.75 7.49 25.87
CA LYS A 236 4.10 7.88 26.31
C LYS A 236 4.84 8.73 25.26
N THR A 237 4.15 9.17 24.22
CA THR A 237 4.72 9.94 23.11
C THR A 237 4.08 11.32 23.09
N PRO A 238 4.84 12.41 22.92
CA PRO A 238 4.27 13.73 22.72
C PRO A 238 3.24 13.72 21.58
N LEU A 239 2.07 14.27 21.81
CA LEU A 239 0.99 14.28 20.82
C LEU A 239 1.27 15.34 19.74
N PRO A 240 0.93 15.05 18.48
CA PRO A 240 1.02 16.02 17.40
C PRO A 240 -0.15 17.02 17.49
N PRO A 241 -0.08 18.15 16.79
CA PRO A 241 -1.22 19.05 16.64
C PRO A 241 -2.46 18.32 16.09
N GLY A 242 -3.60 18.47 16.74
CA GLY A 242 -4.84 17.75 16.44
C GLY A 242 -4.96 16.37 17.08
N GLY A 243 -4.02 16.00 17.96
CA GLY A 243 -4.08 14.74 18.71
C GLY A 243 -3.66 13.49 17.94
N ALA A 244 -3.73 12.34 18.58
CA ALA A 244 -3.33 11.06 17.99
C ALA A 244 -4.43 10.43 17.13
N ALA A 245 -5.70 10.62 17.47
CA ALA A 245 -6.82 9.92 16.84
C ALA A 245 -6.83 10.11 15.31
N GLY A 246 -6.66 11.34 14.82
CA GLY A 246 -6.61 11.64 13.39
C GLY A 246 -5.46 10.94 12.63
N GLN A 247 -4.34 10.61 13.32
CA GLN A 247 -3.24 9.82 12.74
C GLN A 247 -3.58 8.32 12.73
N VAL A 248 -4.25 7.83 13.75
CA VAL A 248 -4.64 6.43 13.93
C VAL A 248 -5.62 5.98 12.85
N VAL A 249 -6.54 6.83 12.40
CA VAL A 249 -7.45 6.51 11.28
C VAL A 249 -6.68 5.95 10.07
N HIS A 250 -5.55 6.57 9.71
CA HIS A 250 -4.73 6.10 8.59
C HIS A 250 -4.16 4.70 8.84
N TRP A 251 -3.77 4.39 10.07
CA TRP A 251 -3.19 3.09 10.41
C TRP A 251 -4.24 1.99 10.38
N LEU A 252 -5.48 2.29 10.79
CA LEU A 252 -6.59 1.33 10.78
C LEU A 252 -6.83 0.80 9.36
N PHE A 253 -7.05 1.68 8.39
CA PHE A 253 -7.31 1.20 7.03
C PHE A 253 -6.06 0.60 6.34
N ALA A 254 -4.87 1.16 6.59
CA ALA A 254 -3.65 0.69 5.94
C ALA A 254 -3.24 -0.72 6.38
N MET A 255 -3.39 -1.04 7.67
CA MET A 255 -3.08 -2.37 8.20
C MET A 255 -4.25 -3.36 8.06
N GLY A 256 -5.49 -2.89 8.04
CA GLY A 256 -6.66 -3.73 7.75
C GLY A 256 -6.68 -4.13 6.27
N ASP A 257 -7.18 -3.24 5.43
CA ASP A 257 -7.48 -3.52 4.03
C ASP A 257 -6.22 -3.78 3.19
N SER A 258 -5.27 -2.85 3.21
CA SER A 258 -4.13 -2.91 2.28
C SER A 258 -3.17 -4.06 2.60
N LEU A 259 -2.89 -4.31 3.88
CA LEU A 259 -2.01 -5.40 4.27
C LEU A 259 -2.70 -6.75 4.09
N GLY A 260 -4.00 -6.87 4.40
CA GLY A 260 -4.80 -8.07 4.15
C GLY A 260 -4.80 -8.47 2.68
N ALA A 261 -5.06 -7.49 1.78
CA ALA A 261 -5.03 -7.69 0.34
C ALA A 261 -3.67 -8.20 -0.16
N ASN A 262 -2.57 -7.58 0.28
CA ASN A 262 -1.23 -7.99 -0.14
C ASN A 262 -0.83 -9.35 0.44
N THR A 263 -1.28 -9.68 1.66
CA THR A 263 -1.05 -10.98 2.29
C THR A 263 -1.79 -12.08 1.53
N LEU A 264 -3.05 -11.87 1.14
CA LEU A 264 -3.81 -12.83 0.34
C LEU A 264 -3.15 -13.08 -1.02
N ARG A 265 -2.69 -12.03 -1.70
CA ARG A 265 -1.96 -12.13 -2.97
C ARG A 265 -0.65 -12.90 -2.82
N ALA A 266 0.11 -12.64 -1.76
CA ALA A 266 1.35 -13.36 -1.47
C ALA A 266 1.10 -14.84 -1.18
N LEU A 267 0.06 -15.17 -0.41
CA LEU A 267 -0.35 -16.57 -0.14
C LEU A 267 -0.78 -17.28 -1.42
N ALA A 268 -1.57 -16.62 -2.29
CA ALA A 268 -1.98 -17.20 -3.58
C ALA A 268 -0.77 -17.43 -4.51
N ALA A 269 0.16 -16.49 -4.57
CA ALA A 269 1.41 -16.65 -5.31
C ALA A 269 2.23 -17.83 -4.77
N LEU A 270 2.40 -17.94 -3.45
CA LEU A 270 3.13 -19.06 -2.83
C LEU A 270 2.43 -20.40 -3.05
N ALA A 271 1.10 -20.44 -2.99
CA ALA A 271 0.33 -21.69 -3.23
C ALA A 271 0.51 -22.23 -4.65
N THR A 272 0.83 -21.37 -5.61
CA THR A 272 1.04 -21.73 -7.03
C THR A 272 2.50 -21.81 -7.45
N HIS A 273 3.45 -21.43 -6.59
CA HIS A 273 4.89 -21.44 -6.85
C HIS A 273 5.62 -22.37 -5.87
N PRO A 274 5.67 -23.68 -6.15
CA PRO A 274 6.14 -24.68 -5.19
C PRO A 274 7.62 -24.55 -4.80
N GLU A 275 8.46 -23.98 -5.68
CA GLU A 275 9.87 -23.74 -5.36
C GLU A 275 10.02 -22.63 -4.30
N GLN A 276 9.33 -21.52 -4.49
CA GLN A 276 9.30 -20.42 -3.55
C GLN A 276 8.67 -20.84 -2.20
N LEU A 277 7.61 -21.63 -2.24
CA LEU A 277 6.99 -22.17 -1.02
C LEU A 277 7.95 -23.09 -0.27
N ARG A 278 8.75 -23.91 -0.97
CA ARG A 278 9.76 -24.78 -0.35
C ARG A 278 10.84 -23.93 0.36
N GLU A 279 11.34 -22.88 -0.29
CA GLU A 279 12.32 -21.97 0.35
C GLU A 279 11.75 -21.32 1.61
N VAL A 280 10.50 -20.84 1.58
CA VAL A 280 9.81 -20.30 2.76
C VAL A 280 9.70 -21.36 3.86
N ARG A 281 9.33 -22.59 3.56
CA ARG A 281 9.24 -23.68 4.54
C ARG A 281 10.59 -24.01 5.17
N ASN A 282 11.65 -24.02 4.37
CA ASN A 282 13.01 -24.23 4.85
C ASN A 282 13.44 -23.11 5.83
N GLU A 283 13.11 -21.87 5.50
CA GLU A 283 13.39 -20.70 6.33
C GLU A 283 12.62 -20.79 7.68
N ILE A 284 11.33 -21.13 7.63
CA ILE A 284 10.47 -21.29 8.82
C ILE A 284 10.98 -22.43 9.72
N ALA A 285 11.36 -23.57 9.15
CA ALA A 285 11.85 -24.73 9.90
C ALA A 285 13.14 -24.44 10.71
N GLY A 286 13.89 -23.42 10.31
CA GLY A 286 15.14 -23.01 10.97
C GLY A 286 14.98 -22.07 12.15
N VAL A 287 13.76 -21.60 12.47
CA VAL A 287 13.54 -20.54 13.45
C VAL A 287 12.34 -20.79 14.36
N ASP A 288 12.31 -20.13 15.50
CA ASP A 288 11.15 -20.11 16.40
C ASP A 288 10.21 -18.94 16.01
N ILE A 289 9.17 -19.23 15.22
CA ILE A 289 8.18 -18.23 14.78
C ILE A 289 7.27 -17.71 15.90
N GLY A 290 7.25 -18.35 17.06
CA GLY A 290 6.61 -17.82 18.28
C GLY A 290 7.38 -16.64 18.89
N LYS A 291 8.59 -16.35 18.40
CA LYS A 291 9.42 -15.24 18.84
C LYS A 291 9.56 -14.17 17.77
N ALA A 292 9.45 -12.92 18.17
CA ALA A 292 9.59 -11.78 17.29
C ALA A 292 10.89 -11.77 16.47
N LYS A 293 12.02 -12.18 17.08
CA LYS A 293 13.31 -12.31 16.38
C LYS A 293 13.29 -13.41 15.33
N GLY A 294 12.61 -14.53 15.59
CA GLY A 294 12.44 -15.61 14.64
C GLY A 294 11.65 -15.14 13.42
N VAL A 295 10.49 -14.51 13.63
CA VAL A 295 9.71 -13.92 12.53
C VAL A 295 10.53 -12.91 11.74
N ALA A 296 11.19 -11.95 12.38
CA ALA A 296 11.98 -10.92 11.70
C ALA A 296 13.18 -11.45 10.91
N SER A 297 13.62 -12.69 11.16
CA SER A 297 14.71 -13.32 10.41
C SER A 297 14.26 -13.98 9.10
N LEU A 298 12.97 -14.17 8.86
CA LEU A 298 12.39 -14.80 7.66
C LEU A 298 12.46 -13.86 6.44
N LYS A 299 13.65 -13.61 5.93
CA LYS A 299 13.88 -12.59 4.88
C LYS A 299 13.25 -12.97 3.53
N TYR A 300 13.27 -14.25 3.19
CA TYR A 300 12.67 -14.71 1.96
C TYR A 300 11.14 -14.61 2.01
N LEU A 301 10.53 -14.94 3.15
CA LEU A 301 9.10 -14.77 3.35
C LEU A 301 8.69 -13.28 3.29
N ALA A 302 9.47 -12.38 3.90
CA ALA A 302 9.26 -10.93 3.73
C ALA A 302 9.34 -10.52 2.26
N GLY A 303 10.34 -11.06 1.53
CA GLY A 303 10.48 -10.87 0.09
C GLY A 303 9.25 -11.33 -0.71
N CYS A 304 8.60 -12.41 -0.31
CA CYS A 304 7.35 -12.87 -0.95
C CYS A 304 6.22 -11.86 -0.80
N LEU A 305 6.07 -11.25 0.37
CA LEU A 305 5.07 -10.21 0.61
C LEU A 305 5.39 -8.92 -0.19
N LEU A 306 6.65 -8.49 -0.18
CA LEU A 306 7.09 -7.30 -0.93
C LEU A 306 6.94 -7.49 -2.43
N GLU A 307 7.18 -8.70 -2.93
CA GLU A 307 7.02 -9.04 -4.33
C GLU A 307 5.53 -9.03 -4.76
N ALA A 308 4.62 -9.48 -3.90
CA ALA A 308 3.20 -9.32 -4.14
C ALA A 308 2.78 -7.85 -4.20
N MET A 309 3.34 -7.00 -3.32
CA MET A 309 3.12 -5.55 -3.34
C MET A 309 3.66 -4.89 -4.62
N ARG A 310 4.79 -5.37 -5.14
CA ARG A 310 5.36 -4.91 -6.41
C ARG A 310 4.45 -5.30 -7.58
N LEU A 311 4.06 -6.56 -7.66
CA LEU A 311 3.28 -7.09 -8.78
C LEU A 311 1.88 -6.52 -8.84
N TRP A 312 1.23 -6.37 -7.68
CA TRP A 312 -0.17 -5.93 -7.57
C TRP A 312 -0.33 -4.85 -6.50
N PRO A 313 0.20 -3.63 -6.76
CA PRO A 313 0.14 -2.55 -5.78
C PRO A 313 -1.29 -2.14 -5.47
N THR A 314 -1.63 -1.99 -4.19
CA THR A 314 -2.94 -1.49 -3.75
C THR A 314 -3.17 -0.05 -4.18
N THR A 315 -2.10 0.72 -4.38
CA THR A 315 -2.13 2.07 -4.95
C THR A 315 -1.47 2.06 -6.34
N GLY A 316 -2.25 1.80 -7.38
CA GLY A 316 -1.76 1.72 -8.76
C GLY A 316 -1.35 3.07 -9.36
N LEU A 317 -2.00 4.15 -8.94
CA LEU A 317 -1.73 5.52 -9.38
C LEU A 317 -1.74 6.45 -8.17
N PHE A 318 -0.69 7.23 -8.00
CA PHE A 318 -0.68 8.30 -7.01
C PHE A 318 -0.01 9.57 -7.55
N ALA A 319 -0.13 10.68 -6.83
CA ALA A 319 0.36 11.96 -7.30
C ALA A 319 1.14 12.72 -6.22
N ARG A 320 1.92 13.68 -6.71
CA ARG A 320 2.49 14.80 -5.95
C ARG A 320 2.03 16.11 -6.59
N VAL A 321 2.16 17.20 -5.89
CA VAL A 321 1.89 18.54 -6.42
C VAL A 321 3.07 19.46 -6.15
N ALA A 322 3.48 20.22 -7.16
CA ALA A 322 4.54 21.21 -7.02
C ALA A 322 4.08 22.38 -6.12
N SER A 323 4.80 22.65 -5.04
CA SER A 323 4.50 23.75 -4.12
C SER A 323 5.15 25.09 -4.53
N ARG A 324 5.93 25.09 -5.58
CA ARG A 324 6.59 26.21 -6.26
C ARG A 324 7.05 25.76 -7.64
N ASP A 325 7.58 26.65 -8.45
CA ASP A 325 8.25 26.27 -9.69
C ASP A 325 9.45 25.37 -9.39
N ILE A 326 9.60 24.26 -10.13
CA ILE A 326 10.64 23.27 -9.93
C ILE A 326 11.37 23.02 -11.24
N GLU A 327 12.67 23.30 -11.27
CA GLU A 327 13.53 22.91 -12.40
C GLU A 327 13.96 21.45 -12.23
N PHE A 328 13.66 20.63 -13.24
CA PHE A 328 14.11 19.25 -13.34
C PHE A 328 15.54 19.17 -13.86
N PRO A 329 16.22 18.03 -13.67
CA PRO A 329 17.60 17.84 -14.17
C PRO A 329 17.75 18.06 -15.69
N SER A 330 16.69 17.92 -16.45
CA SER A 330 16.63 18.23 -17.89
C SER A 330 16.66 19.73 -18.21
N GLY A 331 16.55 20.63 -17.21
CA GLY A 331 16.38 22.06 -17.39
C GLY A 331 14.93 22.49 -17.70
N ALA A 332 14.00 21.56 -17.81
CA ALA A 332 12.57 21.85 -17.94
C ALA A 332 11.97 22.26 -16.59
N VAL A 333 11.04 23.23 -16.61
CA VAL A 333 10.41 23.74 -15.39
C VAL A 333 9.00 23.22 -15.24
N LEU A 334 8.72 22.59 -14.10
CA LEU A 334 7.36 22.24 -13.67
C LEU A 334 6.79 23.44 -12.88
N PRO A 335 5.71 24.07 -13.35
CA PRO A 335 5.12 25.22 -12.66
C PRO A 335 4.48 24.82 -11.33
N GLU A 336 4.42 25.78 -10.39
CA GLU A 336 3.67 25.65 -9.14
C GLU A 336 2.23 25.19 -9.38
N GLY A 337 1.71 24.35 -8.49
CA GLY A 337 0.35 23.82 -8.56
C GLY A 337 0.18 22.65 -9.55
N ARG A 338 1.14 22.38 -10.41
CA ARG A 338 1.07 21.24 -11.34
C ARG A 338 1.25 19.92 -10.61
N GLN A 339 0.45 18.92 -11.02
CA GLN A 339 0.55 17.56 -10.48
C GLN A 339 1.63 16.77 -11.21
N VAL A 340 2.29 15.90 -10.45
CA VAL A 340 3.16 14.83 -10.93
C VAL A 340 2.43 13.51 -10.69
N LEU A 341 2.23 12.71 -11.72
CA LEU A 341 1.61 11.39 -11.63
C LEU A 341 2.68 10.30 -11.63
N ILE A 342 2.46 9.29 -10.80
CA ILE A 342 3.31 8.10 -10.69
C ILE A 342 2.39 6.88 -10.85
N TYR A 343 2.57 6.14 -11.95
CA TYR A 343 1.76 4.98 -12.29
C TYR A 343 2.50 3.69 -11.95
N ASN A 344 2.24 3.16 -10.75
CA ASN A 344 2.96 2.04 -10.17
C ASN A 344 2.84 0.75 -10.97
N LEU A 345 1.69 0.49 -11.58
CA LEU A 345 1.53 -0.71 -12.41
C LEU A 345 2.52 -0.75 -13.58
N PHE A 346 2.86 0.40 -14.16
CA PHE A 346 3.91 0.49 -15.17
C PHE A 346 5.30 0.44 -14.53
N ASN A 347 5.55 1.32 -13.55
CA ASN A 347 6.87 1.48 -12.96
C ASN A 347 7.40 0.19 -12.34
N HIS A 348 6.54 -0.54 -11.61
CA HIS A 348 6.89 -1.80 -10.95
C HIS A 348 7.10 -2.98 -11.91
N ARG A 349 6.62 -2.86 -13.15
CA ARG A 349 6.65 -3.93 -14.16
C ARG A 349 7.23 -3.47 -15.51
N ASN A 350 8.02 -2.40 -15.51
CA ASN A 350 8.68 -1.90 -16.72
C ASN A 350 9.67 -2.92 -17.26
N ARG A 351 9.27 -3.65 -18.29
CA ARG A 351 10.06 -4.71 -18.92
C ARG A 351 11.38 -4.24 -19.53
N ALA A 352 11.48 -2.96 -19.85
CA ALA A 352 12.70 -2.37 -20.38
C ALA A 352 13.80 -2.24 -19.31
N LEU A 353 13.42 -2.15 -18.03
CA LEU A 353 14.33 -1.92 -16.91
C LEU A 353 14.41 -3.11 -15.95
N ILE A 354 13.36 -3.94 -15.85
CA ILE A 354 13.22 -5.00 -14.85
C ILE A 354 13.17 -6.36 -15.54
N PRO A 355 14.25 -7.15 -15.49
CA PRO A 355 14.32 -8.46 -16.17
C PRO A 355 13.30 -9.50 -15.66
N TYR A 356 12.83 -9.33 -14.41
CA TYR A 356 11.84 -10.19 -13.77
C TYR A 356 10.46 -9.53 -13.65
N ALA A 357 10.16 -8.52 -14.46
CA ALA A 357 8.96 -7.70 -14.38
C ALA A 357 7.66 -8.49 -14.20
N ASP A 358 7.50 -9.59 -14.91
CA ASP A 358 6.30 -10.41 -14.95
C ASP A 358 6.43 -11.76 -14.21
N LYS A 359 7.41 -11.88 -13.31
CA LYS A 359 7.67 -13.09 -12.54
C LYS A 359 7.49 -12.84 -11.05
N PHE A 360 7.20 -13.90 -10.30
CA PHE A 360 7.25 -13.87 -8.84
C PHE A 360 8.67 -14.22 -8.40
N SER A 361 9.45 -13.21 -8.06
CA SER A 361 10.90 -13.28 -7.82
C SER A 361 11.29 -12.75 -6.42
N PRO A 362 10.87 -13.41 -5.32
CA PRO A 362 11.16 -12.95 -3.95
C PRO A 362 12.64 -12.80 -3.63
N GLY A 363 13.51 -13.59 -4.30
CA GLY A 363 14.95 -13.53 -4.12
C GLY A 363 15.57 -12.17 -4.39
N GLU A 364 14.95 -11.37 -5.27
CA GLU A 364 15.41 -10.00 -5.59
C GLU A 364 15.34 -9.06 -4.38
N TRP A 365 14.44 -9.34 -3.42
CA TRP A 365 14.30 -8.60 -2.16
C TRP A 365 15.31 -9.03 -1.10
N VAL A 366 15.95 -10.18 -1.26
CA VAL A 366 16.93 -10.74 -0.29
C VAL A 366 18.36 -10.43 -0.71
N SER A 367 18.70 -10.68 -1.97
CA SER A 367 20.06 -10.59 -2.49
C SER A 367 20.18 -9.84 -3.82
N GLY A 368 19.06 -9.38 -4.38
CA GLY A 368 19.01 -8.56 -5.58
C GLY A 368 18.94 -7.07 -5.30
N GLY A 369 18.67 -6.31 -6.35
CA GLY A 369 18.62 -4.85 -6.30
C GLY A 369 17.25 -4.25 -5.94
N ALA A 370 16.22 -5.08 -5.68
CA ALA A 370 14.86 -4.59 -5.48
C ALA A 370 14.69 -3.59 -4.33
N PRO A 371 15.34 -3.74 -3.17
CA PRO A 371 15.22 -2.77 -2.07
C PRO A 371 15.70 -1.36 -2.42
N GLU A 372 16.66 -1.24 -3.34
CA GLU A 372 17.28 0.04 -3.73
C GLU A 372 16.63 0.65 -4.98
N ASP A 373 15.70 -0.06 -5.63
CA ASP A 373 15.06 0.38 -6.86
C ASP A 373 13.91 1.36 -6.59
N TRP A 374 14.11 2.60 -6.99
CA TRP A 374 13.10 3.66 -6.83
C TRP A 374 11.86 3.48 -7.69
N SER A 375 11.87 2.55 -8.64
CA SER A 375 10.66 2.14 -9.36
C SER A 375 9.64 1.48 -8.43
N PHE A 376 10.09 0.77 -7.37
CA PHE A 376 9.24 0.01 -6.44
C PHE A 376 8.77 0.87 -5.28
N ASN A 377 7.88 1.81 -5.55
CA ASN A 377 7.47 2.84 -4.59
C ASN A 377 6.08 2.61 -3.97
N PHE A 378 5.64 1.34 -3.86
CA PHE A 378 4.37 0.98 -3.21
C PHE A 378 4.29 1.42 -1.74
N MET A 379 5.42 1.57 -1.05
CA MET A 379 5.54 2.18 0.27
C MET A 379 6.15 3.60 0.21
N SER A 380 6.21 4.22 -1.00
CA SER A 380 6.94 5.45 -1.28
C SER A 380 8.45 5.31 -0.99
N HIS A 381 9.19 6.38 -1.23
CA HIS A 381 10.63 6.49 -0.95
C HIS A 381 10.95 7.88 -0.37
N GLY A 382 12.21 8.07 0.02
CA GLY A 382 12.72 9.33 0.53
C GLY A 382 12.09 9.74 1.87
N PRO A 383 12.02 11.05 2.17
CA PRO A 383 11.50 11.52 3.45
C PRO A 383 10.05 11.13 3.74
N GLN A 384 9.27 10.85 2.69
CA GLN A 384 7.87 10.40 2.81
C GLN A 384 7.69 8.87 2.64
N VAL A 385 8.74 8.09 2.84
CA VAL A 385 8.59 6.63 2.96
C VAL A 385 7.58 6.30 4.06
N CYS A 386 6.79 5.26 3.85
CA CYS A 386 5.75 4.86 4.80
C CYS A 386 6.35 4.62 6.21
N PRO A 387 5.91 5.35 7.24
CA PRO A 387 6.44 5.15 8.60
C PRO A 387 6.05 3.79 9.19
N GLY A 388 4.99 3.16 8.67
CA GLY A 388 4.55 1.81 9.04
C GLY A 388 5.21 0.67 8.25
N TYR A 389 6.15 0.95 7.34
CA TYR A 389 6.74 -0.05 6.45
C TYR A 389 7.22 -1.30 7.19
N GLY A 390 8.12 -1.13 8.15
CA GLY A 390 8.68 -2.26 8.93
C GLY A 390 7.63 -3.02 9.72
N LEU A 391 6.68 -2.31 10.34
CA LEU A 391 5.60 -2.91 11.11
C LEU A 391 4.63 -3.70 10.21
N SER A 392 4.24 -3.14 9.07
CA SER A 392 3.32 -3.81 8.12
C SER A 392 3.96 -5.08 7.55
N VAL A 393 5.22 -5.02 7.12
CA VAL A 393 5.93 -6.21 6.64
C VAL A 393 6.03 -7.27 7.74
N PHE A 394 6.39 -6.87 8.95
CA PHE A 394 6.48 -7.77 10.09
C PHE A 394 5.16 -8.47 10.42
N LEU A 395 4.03 -7.73 10.44
CA LEU A 395 2.71 -8.30 10.72
C LEU A 395 2.26 -9.29 9.64
N GLY A 396 2.35 -8.89 8.36
CA GLY A 396 2.00 -9.77 7.25
C GLY A 396 2.87 -11.02 7.20
N GLN A 397 4.18 -10.87 7.40
CA GLN A 397 5.15 -11.96 7.51
C GLN A 397 4.83 -12.90 8.68
N ALA A 398 4.43 -12.38 9.85
CA ALA A 398 4.07 -13.19 11.00
C ALA A 398 2.82 -14.03 10.73
N VAL A 399 1.76 -13.44 10.19
CA VAL A 399 0.53 -14.18 9.81
C VAL A 399 0.85 -15.26 8.79
N MET A 400 1.58 -14.92 7.72
CA MET A 400 1.97 -15.88 6.69
C MET A 400 2.81 -17.03 7.25
N ALA A 401 3.78 -16.76 8.14
CA ALA A 401 4.63 -17.77 8.74
C ALA A 401 3.81 -18.78 9.54
N HIS A 402 2.87 -18.32 10.37
CA HIS A 402 2.00 -19.19 11.15
C HIS A 402 1.03 -20.00 10.28
N LEU A 403 0.46 -19.41 9.21
CA LEU A 403 -0.39 -20.14 8.27
C LEU A 403 0.37 -21.25 7.53
N ILE A 404 1.58 -20.94 7.03
CA ILE A 404 2.41 -21.89 6.28
C ILE A 404 2.93 -23.02 7.18
N ALA A 405 3.25 -22.72 8.43
CA ALA A 405 3.66 -23.72 9.42
C ALA A 405 2.50 -24.63 9.85
N ALA A 406 1.26 -24.13 9.84
CA ALA A 406 0.09 -24.87 10.28
C ALA A 406 -0.39 -25.94 9.26
N GLY A 407 0.01 -25.83 7.98
CA GLY A 407 -0.50 -26.78 7.01
C GLY A 407 -0.02 -26.61 5.56
N SER A 408 -0.71 -27.29 4.67
CA SER A 408 -0.50 -27.19 3.23
C SER A 408 -1.31 -26.05 2.63
N LEU A 409 -0.68 -25.31 1.70
CA LEU A 409 -1.34 -24.27 0.90
C LEU A 409 -1.74 -24.82 -0.46
N SER A 410 -2.96 -24.50 -0.90
CA SER A 410 -3.40 -24.67 -2.28
C SER A 410 -4.26 -23.47 -2.68
N ALA A 411 -4.29 -23.13 -3.96
CA ALA A 411 -5.12 -22.07 -4.50
C ALA A 411 -5.87 -22.57 -5.73
N ASP A 412 -7.03 -21.97 -6.00
CA ASP A 412 -7.73 -22.19 -7.27
C ASP A 412 -6.91 -21.57 -8.42
N ASP A 413 -7.10 -22.05 -9.66
CA ASP A 413 -6.38 -21.51 -10.82
C ASP A 413 -6.89 -20.10 -11.16
N VAL A 414 -6.08 -19.13 -10.81
CA VAL A 414 -6.32 -17.70 -11.10
C VAL A 414 -5.24 -17.13 -12.04
N GLY A 415 -4.63 -17.97 -12.84
CA GLY A 415 -3.63 -17.57 -13.83
C GLY A 415 -2.23 -17.30 -13.26
N LEU A 416 -1.94 -17.81 -12.05
CA LEU A 416 -0.65 -17.63 -11.37
C LEU A 416 0.36 -18.78 -11.65
N SER A 417 0.24 -19.50 -12.77
CA SER A 417 1.10 -20.64 -13.09
C SER A 417 2.56 -20.24 -13.23
N PRO A 418 3.51 -20.94 -12.60
CA PRO A 418 4.94 -20.76 -12.83
C PRO A 418 5.29 -20.92 -14.32
N GLY A 419 6.21 -20.14 -14.81
CA GLY A 419 6.66 -20.21 -16.22
C GLY A 419 5.80 -19.45 -17.22
N LYS A 420 4.69 -18.83 -16.78
CA LYS A 420 3.92 -17.87 -17.59
C LYS A 420 4.08 -16.46 -17.01
N PRO A 421 3.99 -15.41 -17.85
CA PRO A 421 3.88 -14.03 -17.33
C PRO A 421 2.68 -13.92 -16.39
N LEU A 422 2.89 -13.34 -15.22
CA LEU A 422 1.83 -13.12 -14.25
C LEU A 422 0.83 -12.06 -14.74
N PRO A 423 -0.45 -12.18 -14.40
CA PRO A 423 -1.47 -11.20 -14.80
C PRO A 423 -1.18 -9.83 -14.19
N TYR A 424 -1.59 -8.77 -14.89
CA TYR A 424 -1.48 -7.40 -14.38
C TYR A 424 -2.53 -7.09 -13.32
N SER A 425 -3.74 -7.62 -13.49
CA SER A 425 -4.81 -7.59 -12.49
C SER A 425 -4.85 -8.93 -11.77
N LEU A 426 -5.03 -8.89 -10.47
CA LEU A 426 -5.34 -10.05 -9.65
C LEU A 426 -6.54 -9.69 -8.78
N ASP A 427 -7.71 -10.19 -9.19
CA ASP A 427 -8.98 -9.87 -8.53
C ASP A 427 -9.04 -10.51 -7.13
N LEU A 428 -9.06 -9.66 -6.11
CA LEU A 428 -9.11 -10.11 -4.72
C LEU A 428 -10.37 -10.91 -4.38
N TYR A 429 -11.48 -10.58 -5.03
CA TYR A 429 -12.78 -11.22 -4.77
C TYR A 429 -12.90 -12.63 -5.40
N GLU A 430 -11.97 -12.98 -6.31
CA GLU A 430 -11.87 -14.31 -6.91
C GLU A 430 -10.78 -15.18 -6.28
N LEU A 431 -9.87 -14.54 -5.49
CA LEU A 431 -8.79 -15.29 -4.85
C LEU A 431 -9.31 -16.17 -3.71
N LYS A 432 -8.94 -17.46 -3.77
CA LYS A 432 -9.21 -18.44 -2.70
C LYS A 432 -7.98 -19.28 -2.45
N VAL A 433 -7.45 -19.18 -1.24
CA VAL A 433 -6.35 -20.00 -0.77
C VAL A 433 -6.90 -20.94 0.32
N ARG A 434 -6.62 -22.23 0.22
CA ARG A 434 -6.98 -23.21 1.27
C ARG A 434 -5.75 -23.49 2.11
N VAL A 435 -5.93 -23.45 3.41
CA VAL A 435 -4.93 -23.83 4.41
C VAL A 435 -5.44 -25.10 5.08
N THR A 436 -4.95 -26.26 4.61
CA THR A 436 -5.34 -27.56 5.17
C THR A 436 -4.37 -27.92 6.29
N ALA A 437 -4.90 -28.10 7.52
CA ALA A 437 -4.10 -28.50 8.68
C ALA A 437 -3.40 -29.86 8.41
N GLN A 438 -2.17 -29.99 8.87
CA GLN A 438 -1.38 -31.23 8.85
C GLN A 438 -1.61 -32.03 10.11
#